data_c74963789cfe076de60cb7f8af4d14c4
#
_entry.id   c74963789cfe076de60cb7f8af4d14c4
#
_cell.length_a   1.000
_cell.length_b   1.000
_cell.length_c   1.000
_cell.angle_alpha   90.00
_cell.angle_beta   90.00
_cell.angle_gamma   90.00
#
_symmetry.space_group_name_H-M   'P 1'
#
loop_
_entity.id
_entity.type
_entity.pdbx_description
1 polymer ?
#
loop_
_entity_poly.entity_id
_entity_poly.type
_entity_poly.pdbx_seq_one_letter_code
_entity_poly.pdbx_strand_id
1 'polypeptide(L)' 'MIPYKTIVKLDKNLPAPVYIQLCNQLISLIKQGTLQPASKIPGSRLMADTLNIHRKTVIAAYDEL' A
#
# COMPACT_ATOMS: atom_id res chain seq x y z
N MET A 1 12.61 -7.07 -6.14
CA MET A 1 11.19 -6.66 -6.17
C MET A 1 10.56 -6.86 -4.80
N ILE A 2 9.83 -5.87 -4.33
CA ILE A 2 9.19 -5.96 -3.03
C ILE A 2 7.93 -6.83 -3.12
N PRO A 3 7.79 -7.88 -2.29
CA PRO A 3 6.64 -8.78 -2.35
C PRO A 3 5.42 -8.16 -1.61
N TYR A 4 4.83 -7.13 -2.20
CA TYR A 4 3.73 -6.40 -1.56
C TYR A 4 2.59 -7.31 -1.11
N LYS A 5 2.24 -8.30 -1.94
CA LYS A 5 1.15 -9.22 -1.61
C LYS A 5 1.42 -9.98 -0.32
N THR A 6 2.68 -10.26 -0.03
CA THR A 6 3.08 -11.02 1.15
C THR A 6 3.19 -10.14 2.39
N ILE A 7 3.75 -8.94 2.25
CA ILE A 7 4.09 -8.10 3.40
C ILE A 7 3.01 -7.10 3.77
N VAL A 8 2.12 -6.74 2.83
CA VAL A 8 1.01 -5.83 3.11
C VAL A 8 -0.19 -6.64 3.57
N LYS A 9 -0.66 -6.36 4.79
CA LYS A 9 -1.79 -7.06 5.40
C LYS A 9 -2.96 -6.10 5.56
N LEU A 10 -4.01 -6.32 4.79
CA LEU A 10 -5.22 -5.49 4.82
C LEU A 10 -6.38 -6.30 5.38
N ASP A 11 -7.14 -5.69 6.29
CA ASP A 11 -8.26 -6.35 6.94
C ASP A 11 -9.49 -5.44 6.89
N LYS A 12 -10.50 -5.86 6.12
CA LYS A 12 -11.74 -5.09 5.96
C LYS A 12 -12.55 -5.01 7.25
N ASN A 13 -12.30 -5.90 8.20
CA ASN A 13 -13.03 -5.95 9.46
C ASN A 13 -12.49 -4.99 10.50
N LEU A 14 -11.33 -4.38 10.26
CA LEU A 14 -10.77 -3.39 11.17
C LEU A 14 -11.54 -2.07 11.05
N PRO A 15 -11.61 -1.28 12.15
CA PRO A 15 -12.25 0.04 12.10
C PRO A 15 -11.61 0.99 11.10
N ALA A 16 -10.29 0.90 10.91
CA ALA A 16 -9.58 1.76 9.97
C ALA A 16 -9.92 1.39 8.53
N PRO A 17 -10.24 2.36 7.66
CA PRO A 17 -10.46 2.08 6.24
C PRO A 17 -9.25 1.41 5.60
N VAL A 18 -9.50 0.58 4.59
CA VAL A 18 -8.41 -0.16 3.92
C VAL A 18 -7.36 0.78 3.35
N TYR A 19 -7.76 1.93 2.78
CA TYR A 19 -6.79 2.85 2.22
C TYR A 19 -5.86 3.44 3.27
N ILE A 20 -6.34 3.65 4.49
CA ILE A 20 -5.51 4.12 5.60
C ILE A 20 -4.54 3.02 6.04
N GLN A 21 -5.02 1.77 6.10
CA GLN A 21 -4.17 0.64 6.43
C GLN A 21 -3.03 0.51 5.42
N LEU A 22 -3.34 0.62 4.14
CA LEU A 22 -2.33 0.55 3.08
C LEU A 22 -1.33 1.68 3.21
N CYS A 23 -1.80 2.91 3.39
CA CYS A 23 -0.94 4.08 3.55
C CYS A 23 0.03 3.88 4.72
N ASN A 24 -0.50 3.48 5.89
CA ASN A 24 0.33 3.29 7.08
C ASN A 24 1.38 2.22 6.89
N GLN A 25 1.04 1.12 6.21
CA GLN A 25 1.99 0.04 5.97
C GLN A 25 3.08 0.47 4.98
N LEU A 26 2.73 1.25 3.96
CA LEU A 26 3.73 1.79 3.03
C LEU A 26 4.67 2.76 3.73
N ILE A 27 4.14 3.61 4.61
CA ILE A 27 4.96 4.52 5.41
C ILE A 27 5.95 3.72 6.28
N SER A 28 5.48 2.65 6.91
CA SER A 28 6.35 1.80 7.73
C SER A 28 7.47 1.19 6.91
N LEU A 29 7.19 0.74 5.69
CA LEU A 29 8.20 0.18 4.80
C LEU A 29 9.24 1.22 4.42
N ILE A 30 8.83 2.47 4.21
CA ILE A 30 9.74 3.56 3.92
C ILE A 30 10.65 3.84 5.13
N LYS A 31 10.06 3.91 6.33
CA LYS A 31 10.81 4.17 7.56
C LYS A 31 11.81 3.07 7.88
N GLN A 32 11.47 1.82 7.54
CA GLN A 32 12.36 0.68 7.75
C GLN A 32 13.48 0.59 6.72
N GLY A 33 13.40 1.38 5.66
CA GLY A 33 14.37 1.32 4.58
C GLY A 33 14.10 0.22 3.56
N THR A 34 13.06 -0.58 3.75
CA THR A 34 12.67 -1.63 2.79
C THR A 34 12.21 -1.00 1.49
N LEU A 35 11.44 0.08 1.58
CA LEU A 35 10.98 0.85 0.44
C LEU A 35 11.66 2.22 0.50
N GLN A 36 12.53 2.50 -0.47
CA GLN A 36 13.24 3.78 -0.50
C GLN A 36 12.30 4.89 -0.99
N PRO A 37 12.38 6.09 -0.40
CA PRO A 37 11.56 7.21 -0.87
C PRO A 37 11.75 7.55 -2.34
N ALA A 38 12.96 7.33 -2.86
CA ALA A 38 13.27 7.57 -4.27
C ALA A 38 12.89 6.40 -5.17
N SER A 39 12.52 5.27 -4.59
CA SER A 39 12.11 4.11 -5.37
C SER A 39 10.74 4.33 -5.99
N LYS A 40 10.55 3.78 -7.17
CA LYS A 40 9.24 3.85 -7.81
C LYS A 40 8.28 2.87 -7.15
N ILE A 41 7.21 3.40 -6.58
CA ILE A 41 6.10 2.59 -6.12
C ILE A 41 5.33 2.13 -7.36
N PRO A 42 4.84 0.88 -7.40
CA PRO A 42 4.02 0.42 -8.53
C PRO A 42 2.86 1.37 -8.78
N GLY A 43 2.47 1.53 -10.03
CA GLY A 43 1.29 2.30 -10.38
C GLY A 43 0.06 1.79 -9.63
N SER A 44 -0.94 2.64 -9.45
CA SER A 44 -2.14 2.28 -8.68
C SER A 44 -2.82 1.04 -9.22
N ARG A 45 -2.85 0.88 -10.53
CA ARG A 45 -3.48 -0.29 -11.16
C ARG A 45 -2.75 -1.58 -10.81
N LEU A 46 -1.43 -1.57 -10.92
CA LEU A 46 -0.64 -2.76 -10.61
C LEU A 46 -0.73 -3.11 -9.12
N MET A 47 -0.65 -2.11 -8.26
CA MET A 47 -0.79 -2.34 -6.82
C MET A 47 -2.17 -2.90 -6.48
N ALA A 48 -3.23 -2.36 -7.09
CA ALA A 48 -4.59 -2.85 -6.87
C ALA A 48 -4.73 -4.31 -7.30
N ASP A 49 -4.19 -4.66 -8.45
CA ASP A 49 -4.21 -6.04 -8.93
C ASP A 49 -3.41 -6.96 -8.00
N THR A 50 -2.24 -6.49 -7.57
CA THR A 50 -1.36 -7.27 -6.68
C THR A 50 -2.03 -7.56 -5.34
N LEU A 51 -2.73 -6.57 -4.78
CA LEU A 51 -3.37 -6.69 -3.46
C LEU A 51 -4.82 -7.14 -3.56
N ASN A 52 -5.36 -7.28 -4.77
CA ASN A 52 -6.75 -7.65 -5.01
C ASN A 52 -7.72 -6.69 -4.33
N ILE A 53 -7.51 -5.40 -4.52
CA ILE A 53 -8.37 -4.33 -4.00
C ILE A 53 -8.70 -3.37 -5.12
N HIS A 54 -9.65 -2.47 -4.86
CA HIS A 54 -10.05 -1.47 -5.85
C HIS A 54 -8.93 -0.45 -6.09
N ARG A 55 -8.77 -0.05 -7.35
CA ARG A 55 -7.80 0.96 -7.73
C ARG A 55 -8.02 2.28 -6.98
N LYS A 56 -9.30 2.66 -6.78
CA LYS A 56 -9.64 3.88 -6.03
C LYS A 56 -9.06 3.85 -4.61
N THR A 57 -9.06 2.69 -3.99
CA THR A 57 -8.48 2.50 -2.66
C THR A 57 -6.98 2.78 -2.68
N VAL A 58 -6.29 2.28 -3.70
CA VAL A 58 -4.85 2.52 -3.84
C VAL A 58 -4.56 3.99 -4.10
N ILE A 59 -5.35 4.63 -4.98
CA ILE A 59 -5.18 6.05 -5.27
C ILE A 59 -5.34 6.88 -4.00
N ALA A 60 -6.37 6.58 -3.19
CA ALA A 60 -6.58 7.27 -1.93
C ALA A 60 -5.39 7.09 -0.98
N ALA A 61 -4.84 5.87 -0.90
CA ALA A 61 -3.67 5.60 -0.08
C ALA A 61 -2.44 6.38 -0.56
N TYR A 62 -2.22 6.42 -1.86
CA TYR A 62 -1.08 7.15 -2.44
C TYR A 62 -1.20 8.65 -2.21
N ASP A 63 -2.43 9.19 -2.26
CA ASP A 63 -2.65 10.61 -2.00
C ASP A 63 -2.30 10.99 -0.56
N GLU A 64 -2.42 10.06 0.37
CA GLU A 64 -2.09 10.28 1.78
C GLU A 64 -0.60 10.14 2.08
N LEU A 65 0.15 9.59 1.14
CA LEU A 65 1.59 9.51 1.31
C LEU A 65 2.21 10.88 1.08
#